data_ba057e60291581757b3bbdf7dadb6dea
#
_entry.id   ba057e60291581757b3bbdf7dadb6dea
#
_cell.length_a   1.000
_cell.length_b   1.000
_cell.length_c   1.000
_cell.angle_alpha   90.00
_cell.angle_beta   90.00
_cell.angle_gamma   90.00
#
_symmetry.space_group_name_H-M   'P 1'
#
loop_
_entity.id
_entity.type
_entity.pdbx_description
1 polymer ?
#
loop_
_entity_poly.entity_id
_entity_poly.type
_entity_poly.pdbx_seq_one_letter_code
_entity_poly.pdbx_strand_id
1 'polypeptide(L)'
;MPALMTPCDASGQPDFQNLVQTAQGLVEAGMSGVVYCGSMGDWPLLEHHQRQEGVQKLAQAGIPVVVGTGAQNTRLAVEHARHAAEVGAAGLMMIPRLLSRGTSPAAQRDHFGAILSAAPDLPAVIYNSPYYGYETRADLFFQMHAEHANLVGFKEFGGKASLTYAAEHITGSDRGFSLLVGVDTQVVHGFLRCGAVGAITGIGNALPREVLHLMALCRMATHGDPQARAYAMALEEALGVLSSYDEGPDLVLYYKYLMALEGHEGYETHFNPTDALTPSQQSQAHAQWKMFKAWWSRWEGASYQGHD
;
A
#
# COMPACT_ATOMS: atom_id res chain seq x y z
N MET A 1 0.16 -6.74 1.74
CA MET A 1 -0.82 -5.96 2.55
C MET A 1 -1.58 -5.02 1.62
N PRO A 2 -2.91 -4.88 1.71
CA PRO A 2 -3.61 -3.83 0.98
C PRO A 2 -3.41 -2.46 1.62
N ALA A 3 -3.35 -1.42 0.78
CA ALA A 3 -3.46 -0.03 1.21
C ALA A 3 -4.95 0.28 1.41
N LEU A 4 -5.42 0.15 2.65
CA LEU A 4 -6.84 0.17 3.00
C LEU A 4 -7.46 1.55 2.72
N MET A 5 -8.59 1.54 2.04
CA MET A 5 -9.40 2.73 1.75
C MET A 5 -10.40 3.00 2.87
N THR A 6 -10.80 4.25 3.03
CA THR A 6 -11.82 4.63 4.01
C THR A 6 -13.21 4.54 3.40
N PRO A 7 -14.09 3.62 3.86
CA PRO A 7 -15.49 3.64 3.48
C PRO A 7 -16.21 4.84 4.13
N CYS A 8 -17.26 5.32 3.48
CA CYS A 8 -18.05 6.44 3.97
C CYS A 8 -19.52 6.03 4.18
N ASP A 9 -20.16 6.63 5.16
CA ASP A 9 -21.60 6.55 5.34
C ASP A 9 -22.35 7.43 4.31
N ALA A 10 -23.68 7.40 4.35
CA ALA A 10 -24.52 8.16 3.43
C ALA A 10 -24.35 9.69 3.56
N SER A 11 -23.74 10.18 4.62
CA SER A 11 -23.46 11.61 4.85
C SER A 11 -22.04 12.00 4.42
N GLY A 12 -21.24 11.05 3.91
CA GLY A 12 -19.84 11.27 3.52
C GLY A 12 -18.86 11.26 4.71
N GLN A 13 -19.28 10.77 5.88
CA GLN A 13 -18.39 10.62 7.02
C GLN A 13 -17.75 9.23 7.03
N PRO A 14 -16.54 9.07 7.61
CA PRO A 14 -15.89 7.77 7.71
C PRO A 14 -16.75 6.74 8.41
N ASP A 15 -16.97 5.59 7.79
CA ASP A 15 -17.61 4.43 8.41
C ASP A 15 -16.56 3.47 8.96
N PHE A 16 -16.19 3.68 10.22
CA PHE A 16 -15.16 2.86 10.87
C PHE A 16 -15.62 1.45 11.22
N GLN A 17 -16.92 1.19 11.31
CA GLN A 17 -17.42 -0.17 11.50
C GLN A 17 -17.16 -0.99 10.25
N ASN A 18 -17.52 -0.46 9.09
CA ASN A 18 -17.27 -1.10 7.80
C ASN A 18 -15.77 -1.18 7.48
N LEU A 19 -14.97 -0.15 7.85
CA LEU A 19 -13.51 -0.20 7.75
C LEU A 19 -12.93 -1.43 8.47
N VAL A 20 -13.35 -1.68 9.71
CA VAL A 20 -12.89 -2.83 10.51
C VAL A 20 -13.35 -4.14 9.89
N GLN A 21 -14.63 -4.25 9.47
CA GLN A 21 -15.15 -5.46 8.83
C GLN A 21 -14.39 -5.79 7.53
N THR A 22 -14.12 -4.79 6.70
CA THR A 22 -13.32 -4.96 5.48
C THR A 22 -11.91 -5.46 5.81
N ALA A 23 -11.25 -4.83 6.77
CA ALA A 23 -9.89 -5.24 7.18
C ALA A 23 -9.86 -6.64 7.77
N GLN A 24 -10.87 -7.06 8.55
CA GLN A 24 -11.02 -8.43 9.05
C GLN A 24 -11.14 -9.43 7.91
N GLY A 25 -12.02 -9.18 6.94
CA GLY A 25 -12.18 -10.04 5.77
C GLY A 25 -10.89 -10.18 4.95
N LEU A 26 -10.10 -9.10 4.84
CA LEU A 26 -8.79 -9.13 4.17
C LEU A 26 -7.77 -10.00 4.92
N VAL A 27 -7.72 -9.92 6.25
CA VAL A 27 -6.85 -10.76 7.08
C VAL A 27 -7.31 -12.21 7.05
N GLU A 28 -8.62 -12.49 7.12
CA GLU A 28 -9.19 -13.82 6.98
C GLU A 28 -8.92 -14.44 5.59
N ALA A 29 -8.86 -13.63 4.55
CA ALA A 29 -8.45 -14.07 3.21
C ALA A 29 -6.96 -14.44 3.12
N GLY A 30 -6.14 -14.09 4.13
CA GLY A 30 -4.72 -14.40 4.20
C GLY A 30 -3.77 -13.21 4.07
N MET A 31 -4.29 -11.98 4.05
CA MET A 31 -3.43 -10.79 4.09
C MET A 31 -2.72 -10.69 5.45
N SER A 32 -1.44 -10.38 5.46
CA SER A 32 -0.62 -10.28 6.68
C SER A 32 -0.96 -9.07 7.57
N GLY A 33 -1.86 -8.23 7.14
CA GLY A 33 -2.29 -6.99 7.77
C GLY A 33 -2.69 -5.98 6.73
N VAL A 34 -2.91 -4.74 7.15
CA VAL A 34 -3.32 -3.63 6.28
C VAL A 34 -2.41 -2.41 6.47
N VAL A 35 -2.34 -1.54 5.48
CA VAL A 35 -1.76 -0.20 5.64
C VAL A 35 -2.90 0.80 5.66
N TYR A 36 -3.02 1.62 6.69
CA TYR A 36 -4.08 2.62 6.80
C TYR A 36 -3.51 4.04 6.93
N CYS A 37 -4.27 5.04 6.52
CA CYS A 37 -3.84 6.44 6.40
C CYS A 37 -2.66 6.65 5.44
N GLY A 38 -2.52 5.79 4.41
CA GLY A 38 -1.76 6.10 3.21
C GLY A 38 -2.57 6.95 2.23
N SER A 39 -2.06 7.20 1.02
CA SER A 39 -2.77 7.93 -0.05
C SER A 39 -4.13 7.30 -0.36
N MET A 40 -4.18 5.97 -0.44
CA MET A 40 -5.41 5.21 -0.66
C MET A 40 -6.42 5.35 0.47
N GLY A 41 -5.97 5.56 1.70
CA GLY A 41 -6.82 5.74 2.87
C GLY A 41 -7.36 7.14 3.05
N ASP A 42 -7.23 8.00 2.03
CA ASP A 42 -7.74 9.37 2.00
C ASP A 42 -7.20 10.24 3.15
N TRP A 43 -5.94 10.02 3.59
CA TRP A 43 -5.39 10.75 4.73
C TRP A 43 -5.51 12.29 4.62
N PRO A 44 -5.48 12.92 3.44
CA PRO A 44 -5.64 14.38 3.35
C PRO A 44 -7.08 14.86 3.61
N LEU A 45 -8.07 13.98 3.50
CA LEU A 45 -9.49 14.28 3.65
C LEU A 45 -10.00 13.96 5.06
N LEU A 46 -9.28 13.14 5.81
CA LEU A 46 -9.60 12.79 7.19
C LEU A 46 -9.15 13.88 8.15
N GLU A 47 -9.99 14.27 9.07
CA GLU A 47 -9.61 15.09 10.21
C GLU A 47 -8.64 14.32 11.14
N HIS A 48 -7.87 15.07 11.93
CA HIS A 48 -6.86 14.47 12.81
C HIS A 48 -7.46 13.40 13.75
N HIS A 49 -8.59 13.69 14.39
CA HIS A 49 -9.25 12.75 15.28
C HIS A 49 -9.83 11.53 14.54
N GLN A 50 -10.36 11.71 13.33
CA GLN A 50 -10.88 10.60 12.52
C GLN A 50 -9.77 9.61 12.12
N ARG A 51 -8.57 10.12 11.79
CA ARG A 51 -7.41 9.25 11.53
C ARG A 51 -7.04 8.42 12.74
N GLN A 52 -6.97 9.06 13.92
CA GLN A 52 -6.66 8.38 15.17
C GLN A 52 -7.74 7.35 15.52
N GLU A 53 -9.01 7.69 15.39
CA GLU A 53 -10.12 6.76 15.64
C GLU A 53 -10.06 5.53 14.73
N GLY A 54 -9.86 5.70 13.42
CA GLY A 54 -9.76 4.59 12.47
C GLY A 54 -8.60 3.65 12.81
N VAL A 55 -7.41 4.20 13.08
CA VAL A 55 -6.23 3.42 13.51
C VAL A 55 -6.49 2.67 14.80
N GLN A 56 -7.07 3.35 15.81
CA GLN A 56 -7.40 2.75 17.10
C GLN A 56 -8.39 1.59 16.95
N LYS A 57 -9.46 1.76 16.16
CA LYS A 57 -10.45 0.70 15.94
C LYS A 57 -9.87 -0.53 15.24
N LEU A 58 -9.00 -0.34 14.25
CA LEU A 58 -8.29 -1.43 13.59
C LEU A 58 -7.39 -2.19 14.58
N ALA A 59 -6.60 -1.48 15.37
CA ALA A 59 -5.72 -2.08 16.37
C ALA A 59 -6.51 -2.82 17.47
N GLN A 60 -7.59 -2.22 17.98
CA GLN A 60 -8.48 -2.86 18.98
C GLN A 60 -9.18 -4.11 18.44
N ALA A 61 -9.43 -4.19 17.15
CA ALA A 61 -9.96 -5.40 16.50
C ALA A 61 -8.88 -6.48 16.28
N GLY A 62 -7.64 -6.27 16.73
CA GLY A 62 -6.54 -7.21 16.56
C GLY A 62 -5.96 -7.27 15.15
N ILE A 63 -6.25 -6.29 14.31
CA ILE A 63 -5.76 -6.24 12.93
C ILE A 63 -4.34 -5.66 12.92
N PRO A 64 -3.35 -6.36 12.35
CA PRO A 64 -2.01 -5.79 12.16
C PRO A 64 -2.09 -4.59 11.21
N VAL A 65 -1.98 -3.38 11.74
CA VAL A 65 -2.08 -2.14 10.97
C VAL A 65 -0.74 -1.41 10.91
N VAL A 66 -0.25 -1.15 9.70
CA VAL A 66 0.86 -0.23 9.44
C VAL A 66 0.27 1.15 9.17
N VAL A 67 0.70 2.15 9.94
CA VAL A 67 0.09 3.48 9.93
C VAL A 67 0.87 4.42 9.02
N GLY A 68 0.18 5.01 8.04
CA GLY A 68 0.70 6.12 7.26
C GLY A 68 0.81 7.39 8.12
N THR A 69 2.01 7.97 8.21
CA THR A 69 2.24 9.19 9.00
C THR A 69 2.11 10.48 8.19
N GLY A 70 1.63 10.40 6.94
CA GLY A 70 1.47 11.55 6.06
C GLY A 70 0.73 12.71 6.75
N ALA A 71 1.30 13.91 6.69
CA ALA A 71 0.73 15.09 7.33
C ALA A 71 1.25 16.37 6.66
N GLN A 72 0.55 17.48 6.88
CA GLN A 72 0.94 18.79 6.37
C GLN A 72 2.24 19.33 6.98
N ASN A 73 2.63 18.85 8.15
CA ASN A 73 3.85 19.27 8.84
C ASN A 73 4.39 18.16 9.75
N THR A 74 5.67 18.28 10.13
CA THR A 74 6.37 17.31 10.97
C THR A 74 5.71 17.09 12.33
N ARG A 75 5.17 18.13 12.97
CA ARG A 75 4.50 18.02 14.28
C ARG A 75 3.31 17.04 14.22
N LEU A 76 2.46 17.18 13.24
CA LEU A 76 1.31 16.29 13.05
C LEU A 76 1.76 14.86 12.69
N ALA A 77 2.79 14.71 11.85
CA ALA A 77 3.34 13.39 11.53
C ALA A 77 3.88 12.68 12.80
N VAL A 78 4.54 13.40 13.67
CA VAL A 78 5.01 12.93 14.99
C VAL A 78 3.83 12.52 15.90
N GLU A 79 2.76 13.30 15.93
CA GLU A 79 1.56 12.97 16.71
C GLU A 79 0.91 11.66 16.21
N HIS A 80 0.85 11.46 14.89
CA HIS A 80 0.35 10.19 14.31
C HIS A 80 1.25 9.00 14.67
N ALA A 81 2.58 9.18 14.65
CA ALA A 81 3.51 8.12 15.03
C ALA A 81 3.38 7.73 16.51
N ARG A 82 3.26 8.71 17.41
CA ARG A 82 3.03 8.47 18.84
C ARG A 82 1.72 7.71 19.08
N HIS A 83 0.64 8.19 18.48
CA HIS A 83 -0.66 7.53 18.59
C HIS A 83 -0.60 6.08 18.06
N ALA A 84 0.08 5.83 16.94
CA ALA A 84 0.28 4.48 16.41
C ALA A 84 0.97 3.56 17.42
N ALA A 85 2.01 4.06 18.12
CA ALA A 85 2.68 3.31 19.16
C ALA A 85 1.78 3.08 20.40
N GLU A 86 1.03 4.09 20.83
CA GLU A 86 0.12 4.02 21.98
C GLU A 86 -0.99 2.99 21.79
N VAL A 87 -1.52 2.83 20.57
CA VAL A 87 -2.59 1.87 20.27
C VAL A 87 -2.08 0.49 19.85
N GLY A 88 -0.77 0.27 19.80
CA GLY A 88 -0.18 -1.01 19.45
C GLY A 88 -0.25 -1.35 17.95
N ALA A 89 -0.08 -0.37 17.07
CA ALA A 89 0.05 -0.60 15.64
C ALA A 89 1.25 -1.50 15.31
N ALA A 90 1.21 -2.16 14.15
CA ALA A 90 2.25 -3.10 13.72
C ALA A 90 3.51 -2.40 13.13
N GLY A 91 3.39 -1.14 12.72
CA GLY A 91 4.50 -0.38 12.15
C GLY A 91 4.08 0.95 11.55
N LEU A 92 5.05 1.67 11.00
CA LEU A 92 4.86 2.97 10.36
C LEU A 92 5.23 2.93 8.88
N MET A 93 4.47 3.67 8.08
CA MET A 93 4.83 4.00 6.69
C MET A 93 4.97 5.52 6.59
N MET A 94 6.20 5.99 6.43
CA MET A 94 6.53 7.41 6.43
C MET A 94 6.63 7.95 5.00
N ILE A 95 6.02 9.11 4.77
CA ILE A 95 6.22 9.86 3.52
C ILE A 95 7.12 11.07 3.77
N PRO A 96 7.79 11.60 2.72
CA PRO A 96 8.57 12.82 2.83
C PRO A 96 7.73 14.00 3.32
N ARG A 97 8.42 15.00 3.88
CA ARG A 97 7.79 16.28 4.15
C ARG A 97 7.28 16.89 2.84
N LEU A 98 6.01 17.22 2.81
CA LEU A 98 5.35 17.79 1.64
C LEU A 98 5.66 19.26 1.46
N LEU A 99 5.52 19.74 0.20
CA LEU A 99 5.62 21.13 -0.24
C LEU A 99 7.03 21.75 -0.27
N SER A 100 7.15 22.74 -1.11
CA SER A 100 8.33 23.38 -1.68
C SER A 100 9.36 23.99 -0.72
N ARG A 101 9.05 24.12 0.55
CA ARG A 101 9.98 24.64 1.55
C ARG A 101 10.43 23.56 2.50
N GLY A 102 11.35 22.74 2.11
CA GLY A 102 11.83 21.68 2.97
C GLY A 102 12.11 20.40 2.21
N THR A 103 12.40 20.55 0.93
CA THR A 103 12.83 19.47 0.04
C THR A 103 14.35 19.22 0.10
N SER A 104 15.09 19.96 0.95
CA SER A 104 16.50 19.67 1.13
C SER A 104 16.68 18.33 1.89
N PRO A 105 17.76 17.57 1.63
CA PRO A 105 18.06 16.36 2.39
C PRO A 105 18.07 16.58 3.90
N ALA A 106 18.58 17.73 4.37
CA ALA A 106 18.60 18.09 5.78
C ALA A 106 17.17 18.22 6.37
N ALA A 107 16.25 18.91 5.66
CA ALA A 107 14.88 19.05 6.10
C ALA A 107 14.13 17.72 6.12
N GLN A 108 14.41 16.83 5.18
CA GLN A 108 13.83 15.47 5.16
C GLN A 108 14.41 14.60 6.27
N ARG A 109 15.72 14.71 6.54
CA ARG A 109 16.36 14.04 7.67
C ARG A 109 15.71 14.44 8.99
N ASP A 110 15.52 15.74 9.23
CA ASP A 110 14.88 16.23 10.46
C ASP A 110 13.43 15.73 10.56
N HIS A 111 12.72 15.68 9.44
CA HIS A 111 11.34 15.17 9.39
C HIS A 111 11.26 13.68 9.73
N PHE A 112 12.00 12.83 9.03
CA PHE A 112 12.02 11.39 9.26
C PHE A 112 12.54 11.05 10.65
N GLY A 113 13.63 11.72 11.10
CA GLY A 113 14.21 11.52 12.41
C GLY A 113 13.24 11.83 13.55
N ALA A 114 12.47 12.90 13.43
CA ALA A 114 11.44 13.24 14.41
C ALA A 114 10.33 12.18 14.49
N ILE A 115 9.90 11.61 13.35
CA ILE A 115 8.88 10.56 13.31
C ILE A 115 9.43 9.26 13.93
N LEU A 116 10.63 8.83 13.52
CA LEU A 116 11.29 7.61 14.02
C LEU A 116 11.53 7.67 15.53
N SER A 117 11.99 8.82 16.04
CA SER A 117 12.19 9.06 17.47
C SER A 117 10.89 9.07 18.27
N ALA A 118 9.76 9.38 17.65
CA ALA A 118 8.47 9.45 18.33
C ALA A 118 7.86 8.07 18.62
N ALA A 119 8.28 7.03 17.88
CA ALA A 119 7.83 5.65 18.02
C ALA A 119 9.01 4.66 17.81
N PRO A 120 10.02 4.68 18.70
CA PRO A 120 11.29 3.97 18.49
C PRO A 120 11.14 2.43 18.47
N ASP A 121 10.08 1.92 19.06
CA ASP A 121 9.79 0.47 19.14
C ASP A 121 8.96 -0.03 17.93
N LEU A 122 8.43 0.86 17.11
CA LEU A 122 7.68 0.46 15.91
C LEU A 122 8.62 0.36 14.70
N PRO A 123 8.61 -0.77 13.97
CA PRO A 123 9.31 -0.87 12.70
C PRO A 123 8.71 0.14 11.69
N ALA A 124 9.56 0.81 10.96
CA ALA A 124 9.15 1.85 10.02
C ALA A 124 9.77 1.64 8.64
N VAL A 125 9.01 1.98 7.61
CA VAL A 125 9.48 2.02 6.23
C VAL A 125 9.33 3.43 5.66
N ILE A 126 10.29 3.88 4.85
CA ILE A 126 10.12 5.09 4.04
C ILE A 126 9.34 4.71 2.78
N TYR A 127 8.28 5.45 2.51
CA TYR A 127 7.51 5.34 1.27
C TYR A 127 7.98 6.39 0.27
N ASN A 128 8.63 5.92 -0.77
CA ASN A 128 9.09 6.72 -1.88
C ASN A 128 8.06 6.68 -3.02
N SER A 129 7.60 7.85 -3.43
CA SER A 129 6.63 8.00 -4.50
C SER A 129 6.81 9.33 -5.20
N PRO A 130 6.69 9.37 -6.54
CA PRO A 130 6.76 10.61 -7.31
C PRO A 130 5.66 11.61 -6.93
N TYR A 131 4.56 11.15 -6.36
CA TYR A 131 3.45 12.03 -5.92
C TYR A 131 3.83 13.00 -4.80
N TYR A 132 4.89 12.72 -4.04
CA TYR A 132 5.28 13.54 -2.90
C TYR A 132 6.34 14.59 -3.22
N GLY A 133 6.84 14.64 -4.45
CA GLY A 133 7.77 15.68 -4.91
C GLY A 133 9.16 15.62 -4.29
N TYR A 134 9.50 14.55 -3.58
CA TYR A 134 10.84 14.26 -3.05
C TYR A 134 11.16 12.77 -3.20
N GLU A 135 12.34 12.49 -3.73
CA GLU A 135 12.84 11.13 -3.88
C GLU A 135 13.93 10.86 -2.83
N THR A 136 13.67 9.92 -1.92
CA THR A 136 14.64 9.49 -0.93
C THR A 136 15.69 8.60 -1.58
N ARG A 137 16.94 9.00 -1.49
CA ARG A 137 18.10 8.28 -2.02
C ARG A 137 18.83 7.53 -0.92
N ALA A 138 19.75 6.64 -1.32
CA ALA A 138 20.46 5.73 -0.44
C ALA A 138 21.25 6.44 0.66
N ASP A 139 21.89 7.56 0.37
CA ASP A 139 22.66 8.36 1.33
C ASP A 139 21.78 8.84 2.51
N LEU A 140 20.60 9.39 2.23
CA LEU A 140 19.67 9.80 3.27
C LEU A 140 19.11 8.57 4.02
N PHE A 141 18.76 7.49 3.32
CA PHE A 141 18.26 6.28 3.95
C PHE A 141 19.26 5.71 4.97
N PHE A 142 20.52 5.55 4.57
CA PHE A 142 21.55 5.00 5.46
C PHE A 142 21.92 5.95 6.60
N GLN A 143 21.87 7.25 6.36
CA GLN A 143 22.08 8.25 7.41
C GLN A 143 20.97 8.14 8.48
N MET A 144 19.71 7.99 8.05
CA MET A 144 18.58 7.79 8.96
C MET A 144 18.67 6.46 9.72
N HIS A 145 19.01 5.37 9.03
CA HIS A 145 19.14 4.07 9.68
C HIS A 145 20.27 4.03 10.71
N ALA A 146 21.37 4.72 10.45
CA ALA A 146 22.48 4.80 11.43
C ALA A 146 22.08 5.47 12.74
N GLU A 147 21.11 6.38 12.69
CA GLU A 147 20.59 7.11 13.86
C GLU A 147 19.34 6.41 14.48
N HIS A 148 18.59 5.62 13.69
CA HIS A 148 17.30 5.04 14.06
C HIS A 148 17.21 3.58 13.59
N ALA A 149 17.47 2.63 14.48
CA ALA A 149 17.44 1.20 14.18
C ALA A 149 16.06 0.66 13.79
N ASN A 150 14.99 1.38 14.10
CA ASN A 150 13.63 1.04 13.75
C ASN A 150 13.27 1.36 12.27
N LEU A 151 14.15 2.00 11.50
CA LEU A 151 14.01 2.09 10.05
C LEU A 151 14.45 0.77 9.42
N VAL A 152 13.49 -0.07 9.00
CA VAL A 152 13.73 -1.47 8.59
C VAL A 152 13.48 -1.74 7.11
N GLY A 153 13.05 -0.75 6.33
CA GLY A 153 12.75 -1.01 4.92
C GLY A 153 12.32 0.21 4.12
N PHE A 154 11.97 -0.10 2.88
CA PHE A 154 11.65 0.88 1.85
C PHE A 154 10.46 0.41 1.01
N LYS A 155 9.43 1.25 0.85
CA LYS A 155 8.34 1.04 -0.11
C LYS A 155 8.59 1.93 -1.31
N GLU A 156 8.61 1.33 -2.52
CA GLU A 156 8.89 2.05 -3.76
C GLU A 156 7.69 2.03 -4.72
N PHE A 157 7.27 3.21 -5.17
CA PHE A 157 6.16 3.41 -6.11
C PHE A 157 6.60 4.01 -7.46
N GLY A 158 7.85 4.30 -7.66
CA GLY A 158 8.36 4.99 -8.86
C GLY A 158 8.48 4.13 -10.14
N GLY A 159 7.99 2.90 -10.15
CA GLY A 159 8.07 1.97 -11.29
C GLY A 159 9.39 1.20 -11.36
N LYS A 160 9.63 0.51 -12.49
CA LYS A 160 10.77 -0.44 -12.66
C LYS A 160 12.13 0.16 -12.34
N ALA A 161 12.42 1.36 -12.85
CA ALA A 161 13.71 1.99 -12.66
C ALA A 161 13.98 2.34 -11.19
N SER A 162 12.98 2.85 -10.50
CA SER A 162 13.09 3.20 -9.07
C SER A 162 13.17 1.96 -8.18
N LEU A 163 12.41 0.90 -8.50
CA LEU A 163 12.53 -0.40 -7.81
C LEU A 163 13.93 -0.99 -7.98
N THR A 164 14.49 -0.94 -9.20
CA THR A 164 15.86 -1.40 -9.47
C THR A 164 16.86 -0.58 -8.68
N TYR A 165 16.74 0.76 -8.67
CA TYR A 165 17.58 1.62 -7.85
C TYR A 165 17.52 1.27 -6.36
N ALA A 166 16.31 1.10 -5.81
CA ALA A 166 16.12 0.75 -4.41
C ALA A 166 16.78 -0.61 -4.08
N ALA A 167 16.65 -1.59 -4.97
CA ALA A 167 17.27 -2.90 -4.83
C ALA A 167 18.82 -2.81 -4.85
N GLU A 168 19.39 -2.10 -5.83
CA GLU A 168 20.84 -2.01 -6.01
C GLU A 168 21.54 -1.18 -4.93
N HIS A 169 20.89 -0.11 -4.47
CA HIS A 169 21.54 0.89 -3.62
C HIS A 169 21.06 0.93 -2.18
N ILE A 170 19.89 0.36 -1.86
CA ILE A 170 19.32 0.43 -0.51
C ILE A 170 19.13 -0.97 0.09
N THR A 171 18.30 -1.83 -0.52
CA THR A 171 17.86 -3.08 0.09
C THR A 171 18.67 -4.30 -0.31
N GLY A 172 19.41 -4.25 -1.41
CA GLY A 172 20.28 -5.34 -1.86
C GLY A 172 21.59 -5.50 -1.07
N SER A 173 21.80 -4.69 -0.04
CA SER A 173 22.91 -4.87 0.89
C SER A 173 22.60 -6.02 1.86
N ASP A 174 23.64 -6.68 2.39
CA ASP A 174 23.54 -7.75 3.41
C ASP A 174 22.97 -7.27 4.77
N ARG A 175 22.37 -6.08 4.80
CA ARG A 175 21.88 -5.43 6.02
C ARG A 175 20.44 -5.81 6.39
N GLY A 176 19.77 -6.66 5.60
CA GLY A 176 18.45 -7.20 5.92
C GLY A 176 17.28 -6.22 5.80
N PHE A 177 17.40 -5.18 4.96
CA PHE A 177 16.30 -4.25 4.71
C PHE A 177 15.23 -4.86 3.81
N SER A 178 13.97 -4.61 4.16
CA SER A 178 12.83 -5.04 3.36
C SER A 178 12.52 -4.07 2.22
N LEU A 179 12.47 -4.57 0.98
CA LEU A 179 11.89 -3.85 -0.14
C LEU A 179 10.43 -4.27 -0.30
N LEU A 180 9.53 -3.29 -0.35
CA LEU A 180 8.11 -3.47 -0.60
C LEU A 180 7.73 -2.79 -1.91
N VAL A 181 7.09 -3.55 -2.80
CA VAL A 181 6.53 -3.00 -4.04
C VAL A 181 5.32 -2.14 -3.70
N GLY A 182 5.32 -0.90 -4.15
CA GLY A 182 4.25 0.06 -3.89
C GLY A 182 3.31 0.28 -5.07
N VAL A 183 3.65 -0.22 -6.25
CA VAL A 183 2.89 -0.03 -7.49
C VAL A 183 2.38 -1.38 -7.99
N ASP A 184 1.07 -1.49 -8.20
CA ASP A 184 0.38 -2.76 -8.44
C ASP A 184 0.81 -3.46 -9.75
N THR A 185 1.28 -2.71 -10.74
CA THR A 185 1.72 -3.23 -12.05
C THR A 185 3.17 -3.73 -12.09
N GLN A 186 3.89 -3.71 -10.96
CA GLN A 186 5.32 -4.02 -10.89
C GLN A 186 5.68 -5.12 -9.88
N VAL A 187 4.71 -5.90 -9.46
CA VAL A 187 4.90 -6.92 -8.43
C VAL A 187 5.89 -7.99 -8.89
N VAL A 188 5.70 -8.54 -10.09
CA VAL A 188 6.60 -9.56 -10.66
C VAL A 188 8.01 -9.02 -10.83
N HIS A 189 8.18 -7.79 -11.32
CA HIS A 189 9.49 -7.16 -11.43
C HIS A 189 10.14 -7.00 -10.06
N GLY A 190 9.39 -6.49 -9.07
CA GLY A 190 9.89 -6.30 -7.70
C GLY A 190 10.40 -7.60 -7.07
N PHE A 191 9.63 -8.68 -7.17
CA PHE A 191 10.02 -9.98 -6.61
C PHE A 191 11.17 -10.62 -7.37
N LEU A 192 11.05 -10.77 -8.71
CA LEU A 192 11.98 -11.57 -9.50
C LEU A 192 13.29 -10.85 -9.82
N ARG A 193 13.33 -9.52 -9.76
CA ARG A 193 14.50 -8.72 -10.16
C ARG A 193 15.09 -7.89 -9.05
N CYS A 194 14.25 -7.48 -8.08
CA CYS A 194 14.64 -6.52 -7.05
C CYS A 194 14.69 -7.13 -5.65
N GLY A 195 14.37 -8.42 -5.48
CA GLY A 195 14.40 -9.06 -4.17
C GLY A 195 13.35 -8.53 -3.20
N ALA A 196 12.23 -7.98 -3.71
CA ALA A 196 11.14 -7.53 -2.87
C ALA A 196 10.57 -8.70 -2.05
N VAL A 197 10.28 -8.44 -0.77
CA VAL A 197 9.75 -9.43 0.17
C VAL A 197 8.24 -9.36 0.31
N GLY A 198 7.63 -8.30 -0.21
CA GLY A 198 6.19 -8.07 -0.16
C GLY A 198 5.75 -6.91 -1.05
N ALA A 199 4.45 -6.64 -1.04
CA ALA A 199 3.86 -5.50 -1.71
C ALA A 199 2.77 -4.84 -0.86
N ILE A 200 2.58 -3.55 -1.09
CA ILE A 200 1.47 -2.77 -0.53
C ILE A 200 0.64 -2.31 -1.72
N THR A 201 -0.51 -2.95 -1.94
CA THR A 201 -1.29 -2.88 -3.18
C THR A 201 -2.62 -2.15 -2.99
N GLY A 202 -3.09 -1.46 -4.02
CA GLY A 202 -4.43 -0.91 -4.08
C GLY A 202 -5.47 -1.97 -4.48
N ILE A 203 -5.19 -2.72 -5.56
CA ILE A 203 -6.08 -3.76 -6.08
C ILE A 203 -6.34 -4.89 -5.09
N GLY A 204 -5.44 -5.14 -4.14
CA GLY A 204 -5.60 -6.14 -3.10
C GLY A 204 -6.76 -5.90 -2.14
N ASN A 205 -7.36 -4.70 -2.13
CA ASN A 205 -8.60 -4.44 -1.40
C ASN A 205 -9.79 -5.17 -2.05
N ALA A 206 -9.93 -5.08 -3.37
CA ALA A 206 -11.05 -5.65 -4.11
C ALA A 206 -10.82 -7.12 -4.51
N LEU A 207 -9.58 -7.48 -4.84
CA LEU A 207 -9.20 -8.80 -5.35
C LEU A 207 -8.12 -9.47 -4.47
N PRO A 208 -8.39 -9.71 -3.17
CA PRO A 208 -7.38 -10.20 -2.25
C PRO A 208 -6.85 -11.60 -2.61
N ARG A 209 -7.70 -12.50 -3.12
CA ARG A 209 -7.32 -13.87 -3.49
C ARG A 209 -6.36 -13.88 -4.67
N GLU A 210 -6.67 -13.10 -5.70
CA GLU A 210 -5.88 -12.99 -6.91
C GLU A 210 -4.51 -12.38 -6.62
N VAL A 211 -4.47 -11.35 -5.79
CA VAL A 211 -3.21 -10.71 -5.35
C VAL A 211 -2.38 -11.66 -4.48
N LEU A 212 -2.98 -12.36 -3.55
CA LEU A 212 -2.27 -13.36 -2.73
C LEU A 212 -1.71 -14.50 -3.58
N HIS A 213 -2.46 -14.94 -4.58
CA HIS A 213 -1.99 -15.95 -5.53
C HIS A 213 -0.81 -15.43 -6.37
N LEU A 214 -0.87 -14.18 -6.85
CA LEU A 214 0.26 -13.55 -7.54
C LEU A 214 1.53 -13.54 -6.65
N MET A 215 1.37 -13.18 -5.36
CA MET A 215 2.49 -13.22 -4.40
C MET A 215 3.05 -14.63 -4.20
N ALA A 216 2.18 -15.64 -4.12
CA ALA A 216 2.59 -17.05 -3.99
C ALA A 216 3.37 -17.51 -5.23
N LEU A 217 2.85 -17.23 -6.43
CA LEU A 217 3.54 -17.52 -7.69
C LEU A 217 4.91 -16.83 -7.77
N CYS A 218 4.99 -15.56 -7.39
CA CYS A 218 6.26 -14.83 -7.37
C CYS A 218 7.27 -15.49 -6.42
N ARG A 219 6.85 -15.90 -5.22
CA ARG A 219 7.74 -16.61 -4.27
C ARG A 219 8.23 -17.93 -4.83
N MET A 220 7.36 -18.76 -5.37
CA MET A 220 7.77 -20.03 -6.02
C MET A 220 8.75 -19.78 -7.18
N ALA A 221 8.49 -18.76 -7.99
CA ALA A 221 9.36 -18.37 -9.09
C ALA A 221 10.76 -17.90 -8.63
N THR A 222 10.87 -17.21 -7.47
CA THR A 222 12.17 -16.84 -6.89
C THR A 222 12.95 -18.05 -6.37
N HIS A 223 12.28 -19.15 -6.05
CA HIS A 223 12.91 -20.43 -5.69
C HIS A 223 13.18 -21.34 -6.90
N GLY A 224 13.00 -20.83 -8.12
CA GLY A 224 13.41 -21.51 -9.34
C GLY A 224 12.29 -22.27 -10.07
N ASP A 225 11.03 -22.11 -9.68
CA ASP A 225 9.91 -22.72 -10.38
C ASP A 225 9.59 -21.97 -11.69
N PRO A 226 9.86 -22.56 -12.88
CA PRO A 226 9.65 -21.89 -14.14
C PRO A 226 8.16 -21.75 -14.51
N GLN A 227 7.32 -22.70 -14.05
CA GLN A 227 5.89 -22.66 -14.31
C GLN A 227 5.21 -21.57 -13.48
N ALA A 228 5.57 -21.46 -12.19
CA ALA A 228 5.12 -20.38 -11.32
C ALA A 228 5.53 -19.01 -11.89
N ARG A 229 6.73 -18.92 -12.45
CA ARG A 229 7.19 -17.69 -13.12
C ARG A 229 6.32 -17.31 -14.33
N ALA A 230 5.99 -18.30 -15.17
CA ALA A 230 5.12 -18.05 -16.34
C ALA A 230 3.72 -17.62 -15.90
N TYR A 231 3.18 -18.27 -14.88
CA TYR A 231 1.87 -17.93 -14.33
C TYR A 231 1.86 -16.58 -13.61
N ALA A 232 2.91 -16.22 -12.87
CA ALA A 232 3.02 -14.90 -12.26
C ALA A 232 2.96 -13.78 -13.31
N MET A 233 3.70 -13.94 -14.42
CA MET A 233 3.68 -12.97 -15.53
C MET A 233 2.32 -12.89 -16.19
N ALA A 234 1.66 -14.03 -16.44
CA ALA A 234 0.32 -14.06 -17.04
C ALA A 234 -0.74 -13.41 -16.13
N LEU A 235 -0.67 -13.65 -14.82
CA LEU A 235 -1.59 -13.04 -13.86
C LEU A 235 -1.37 -11.53 -13.70
N GLU A 236 -0.12 -11.07 -13.62
CA GLU A 236 0.17 -9.62 -13.57
C GLU A 236 -0.31 -8.91 -14.83
N GLU A 237 -0.09 -9.49 -16.01
CA GLU A 237 -0.60 -8.95 -17.28
C GLU A 237 -2.13 -8.86 -17.30
N ALA A 238 -2.81 -9.94 -16.88
CA ALA A 238 -4.27 -9.98 -16.84
C ALA A 238 -4.86 -9.00 -15.80
N LEU A 239 -4.22 -8.87 -14.61
CA LEU A 239 -4.58 -7.87 -13.61
C LEU A 239 -4.32 -6.45 -14.08
N GLY A 240 -3.39 -6.25 -15.00
CA GLY A 240 -2.95 -4.94 -15.48
C GLY A 240 -4.08 -4.02 -15.93
N VAL A 241 -5.18 -4.56 -16.43
CA VAL A 241 -6.37 -3.78 -16.82
C VAL A 241 -7.07 -3.10 -15.64
N LEU A 242 -6.85 -3.58 -14.41
CA LEU A 242 -7.40 -3.03 -13.17
C LEU A 242 -6.30 -2.39 -12.32
N SER A 243 -5.13 -3.01 -12.20
CA SER A 243 -4.03 -2.47 -11.41
C SER A 243 -3.42 -1.19 -11.98
N SER A 244 -3.59 -0.93 -13.28
CA SER A 244 -3.15 0.33 -13.90
C SER A 244 -3.85 1.58 -13.38
N TYR A 245 -5.00 1.44 -12.71
CA TYR A 245 -5.64 2.57 -12.03
C TYR A 245 -4.78 3.18 -10.94
N ASP A 246 -3.86 2.40 -10.37
CA ASP A 246 -2.87 2.82 -9.38
C ASP A 246 -1.98 3.98 -9.87
N GLU A 247 -1.74 4.06 -11.17
CA GLU A 247 -0.91 5.08 -11.81
C GLU A 247 -1.71 6.30 -12.32
N GLY A 248 -3.03 6.30 -12.13
CA GLY A 248 -3.94 7.33 -12.62
C GLY A 248 -4.36 8.36 -11.56
N PRO A 249 -4.96 9.47 -12.00
CA PRO A 249 -5.37 10.55 -11.09
C PRO A 249 -6.54 10.17 -10.17
N ASP A 250 -7.44 9.30 -10.61
CA ASP A 250 -8.66 8.90 -9.90
C ASP A 250 -8.53 7.54 -9.21
N LEU A 251 -7.30 7.14 -8.87
CA LEU A 251 -6.99 5.80 -8.37
C LEU A 251 -7.91 5.33 -7.23
N VAL A 252 -8.17 6.19 -6.23
CA VAL A 252 -9.01 5.84 -5.08
C VAL A 252 -10.45 5.60 -5.50
N LEU A 253 -10.98 6.42 -6.41
CA LEU A 253 -12.36 6.30 -6.91
C LEU A 253 -12.54 5.00 -7.70
N TYR A 254 -11.59 4.64 -8.53
CA TYR A 254 -11.62 3.38 -9.27
C TYR A 254 -11.60 2.17 -8.32
N TYR A 255 -10.71 2.16 -7.34
CA TYR A 255 -10.61 1.03 -6.42
C TYR A 255 -11.81 0.95 -5.46
N LYS A 256 -12.38 2.07 -5.02
CA LYS A 256 -13.66 2.09 -4.30
C LYS A 256 -14.78 1.52 -5.17
N TYR A 257 -14.83 1.88 -6.45
CA TYR A 257 -15.80 1.32 -7.38
C TYR A 257 -15.64 -0.21 -7.56
N LEU A 258 -14.40 -0.72 -7.63
CA LEU A 258 -14.15 -2.16 -7.67
C LEU A 258 -14.59 -2.85 -6.38
N MET A 259 -14.40 -2.22 -5.21
CA MET A 259 -14.91 -2.73 -3.93
C MET A 259 -16.43 -2.87 -3.96
N ALA A 260 -17.15 -1.87 -4.50
CA ALA A 260 -18.60 -1.93 -4.65
C ALA A 260 -19.02 -3.06 -5.61
N LEU A 261 -18.30 -3.28 -6.71
CA LEU A 261 -18.56 -4.39 -7.64
C LEU A 261 -18.33 -5.78 -6.99
N GLU A 262 -17.43 -5.89 -6.02
CA GLU A 262 -17.20 -7.11 -5.22
C GLU A 262 -18.18 -7.23 -4.04
N GLY A 263 -19.13 -6.28 -3.89
CA GLY A 263 -20.22 -6.34 -2.90
C GLY A 263 -19.88 -5.73 -1.53
N HIS A 264 -18.85 -4.89 -1.45
CA HIS A 264 -18.51 -4.18 -0.22
C HIS A 264 -19.31 -2.89 -0.10
N GLU A 265 -20.13 -2.77 0.95
CA GLU A 265 -20.91 -1.57 1.24
C GLU A 265 -20.03 -0.39 1.69
N GLY A 266 -20.52 0.85 1.54
CA GLY A 266 -19.86 2.07 1.99
C GLY A 266 -18.72 2.58 1.07
N TYR A 267 -18.39 1.84 0.01
CA TYR A 267 -17.39 2.27 -0.96
C TYR A 267 -17.98 3.01 -2.17
N GLU A 268 -19.29 3.08 -2.28
CA GLU A 268 -20.01 3.89 -3.28
C GLU A 268 -20.13 5.37 -2.88
N THR A 269 -19.94 5.66 -1.59
CA THR A 269 -20.00 7.02 -1.03
C THR A 269 -18.58 7.57 -0.81
N HIS A 270 -18.42 8.86 -1.03
CA HIS A 270 -17.15 9.57 -0.91
C HIS A 270 -17.28 10.74 0.08
N PHE A 271 -16.14 11.23 0.59
CA PHE A 271 -16.07 12.38 1.48
C PHE A 271 -16.71 13.64 0.88
N ASN A 272 -16.49 13.85 -0.42
CA ASN A 272 -17.08 14.95 -1.16
C ASN A 272 -18.05 14.39 -2.21
N PRO A 273 -19.28 14.91 -2.31
CA PRO A 273 -20.25 14.44 -3.32
C PRO A 273 -19.79 14.60 -4.78
N THR A 274 -18.81 15.46 -5.01
CA THR A 274 -18.22 15.70 -6.35
C THR A 274 -17.13 14.70 -6.71
N ASP A 275 -16.62 13.94 -5.74
CA ASP A 275 -15.58 12.94 -5.95
C ASP A 275 -16.23 11.64 -6.45
N ALA A 276 -16.51 11.58 -7.74
CA ALA A 276 -17.18 10.45 -8.35
C ALA A 276 -16.63 10.17 -9.75
N LEU A 277 -16.55 8.89 -10.09
CA LEU A 277 -16.28 8.49 -11.48
C LEU A 277 -17.43 8.90 -12.38
N THR A 278 -17.12 9.40 -13.57
CA THR A 278 -18.11 9.64 -14.61
C THR A 278 -18.77 8.32 -15.06
N PRO A 279 -19.99 8.35 -15.63
CA PRO A 279 -20.62 7.14 -16.16
C PRO A 279 -19.77 6.39 -17.19
N SER A 280 -18.95 7.09 -17.97
CA SER A 280 -18.02 6.48 -18.92
C SER A 280 -16.89 5.73 -18.22
N GLN A 281 -16.29 6.31 -17.16
CA GLN A 281 -15.27 5.67 -16.35
C GLN A 281 -15.80 4.43 -15.64
N GLN A 282 -17.00 4.51 -15.05
CA GLN A 282 -17.67 3.37 -14.40
C GLN A 282 -17.96 2.25 -15.41
N SER A 283 -18.48 2.58 -16.60
CA SER A 283 -18.75 1.61 -17.65
C SER A 283 -17.47 0.89 -18.10
N GLN A 284 -16.39 1.64 -18.28
CA GLN A 284 -15.09 1.08 -18.66
C GLN A 284 -14.53 0.17 -17.55
N ALA A 285 -14.51 0.63 -16.32
CA ALA A 285 -14.02 -0.15 -15.19
C ALA A 285 -14.83 -1.45 -14.98
N HIS A 286 -16.16 -1.37 -15.13
CA HIS A 286 -17.03 -2.55 -15.05
C HIS A 286 -16.74 -3.55 -16.18
N ALA A 287 -16.53 -3.07 -17.40
CA ALA A 287 -16.18 -3.94 -18.53
C ALA A 287 -14.84 -4.66 -18.30
N GLN A 288 -13.84 -3.95 -17.81
CA GLN A 288 -12.52 -4.50 -17.49
C GLN A 288 -12.58 -5.50 -16.32
N TRP A 289 -13.33 -5.17 -15.27
CA TRP A 289 -13.57 -6.08 -14.17
C TRP A 289 -14.23 -7.39 -14.64
N LYS A 290 -15.31 -7.32 -15.45
CA LYS A 290 -15.94 -8.50 -16.03
C LYS A 290 -14.99 -9.32 -16.89
N MET A 291 -14.18 -8.66 -17.71
CA MET A 291 -13.19 -9.32 -18.56
C MET A 291 -12.17 -10.08 -17.73
N PHE A 292 -11.61 -9.44 -16.69
CA PHE A 292 -10.67 -10.08 -15.77
C PHE A 292 -11.32 -11.27 -15.03
N LYS A 293 -12.51 -11.11 -14.44
CA LYS A 293 -13.21 -12.20 -13.72
C LYS A 293 -13.52 -13.39 -14.64
N ALA A 294 -13.90 -13.13 -15.91
CA ALA A 294 -14.13 -14.18 -16.90
C ALA A 294 -12.84 -14.88 -17.32
N TRP A 295 -11.73 -14.16 -17.39
CA TRP A 295 -10.41 -14.76 -17.63
C TRP A 295 -9.97 -15.60 -16.44
N TRP A 296 -10.00 -15.05 -15.22
CA TRP A 296 -9.61 -15.72 -13.99
C TRP A 296 -10.35 -17.04 -13.77
N SER A 297 -11.66 -17.07 -14.00
CA SER A 297 -12.49 -18.26 -13.79
C SER A 297 -12.14 -19.47 -14.71
N ARG A 298 -11.41 -19.24 -15.79
CA ARG A 298 -11.03 -20.25 -16.79
C ARG A 298 -9.53 -20.48 -16.86
N TRP A 299 -8.77 -19.67 -16.15
CA TRP A 299 -7.32 -19.74 -16.21
C TRP A 299 -6.78 -20.88 -15.37
N GLU A 300 -6.04 -21.78 -16.02
CA GLU A 300 -5.49 -23.01 -15.39
C GLU A 300 -4.52 -22.69 -14.23
N GLY A 301 -3.82 -21.55 -14.29
CA GLY A 301 -2.90 -21.12 -13.26
C GLY A 301 -3.57 -20.74 -11.93
N ALA A 302 -4.90 -20.53 -11.90
CA ALA A 302 -5.62 -20.12 -10.68
C ALA A 302 -5.54 -21.12 -9.52
N SER A 303 -5.29 -22.39 -9.81
CA SER A 303 -5.16 -23.47 -8.82
C SER A 303 -3.72 -23.98 -8.65
N TYR A 304 -2.73 -23.34 -9.27
CA TYR A 304 -1.35 -23.80 -9.21
C TYR A 304 -0.76 -23.62 -7.80
N GLN A 305 -0.21 -24.70 -7.24
CA GLN A 305 0.35 -24.77 -5.88
C GLN A 305 1.86 -25.07 -5.87
N GLY A 306 2.49 -25.16 -7.06
CA GLY A 306 3.86 -25.64 -7.20
C GLY A 306 3.94 -27.17 -7.38
N HIS A 307 5.12 -27.65 -7.73
CA HIS A 307 5.44 -29.08 -7.70
C HIS A 307 6.07 -29.38 -6.33
N ASP A 308 5.57 -30.43 -5.65
CA ASP A 308 6.17 -31.01 -4.43
C ASP A 308 7.60 -31.54 -4.71
#